data_fae791d7334fb972df84084fd0aaf38d
#
_entry.id   fae791d7334fb972df84084fd0aaf38d
#
_cell.length_a   1.000
_cell.length_b   1.000
_cell.length_c   1.000
_cell.angle_alpha   90.00
_cell.angle_beta   90.00
_cell.angle_gamma   90.00
#
_symmetry.space_group_name_H-M   'P 1'
#
loop_
_entity.id
_entity.type
_entity.pdbx_description
1 polymer ?
#
loop_
_entity_poly.entity_id
_entity_poly.type
_entity_poly.pdbx_seq_one_letter_code
_entity_poly.pdbx_strand_id
1 'polypeptide(L)'
;MLVIFASLLQPFSSAWQHLFDTVLTDYITNSLLLMAGVGVGTLVLGVSAAWLTAMCEFPGRKILSWAFLLPMAMPAYIIAYTYTGILDFSGPLQTALRDTYQWQYGDYYFPQIRSLGGAICMLSLVLYPYVYMLVRVAFLEQSTAVLEASRNLGKKPWQTLFLVALPMARPAIVAGVSLALMETLADYGTVAYFGVSSFTTGIFRTWYGLGELTTAAQLCAFLMLFVFALIMAERWSRQRLRFHHHSAQKKMVRLRLKGWRSALAISVGGLIVFLGFILPATQLAIWASVGWQENINGDFFRLLFNSFSLAAIAAICCLMVAVFLAYTKRAFASRMELGAVAIASLGYAVPGTVIAVGVLIPVAWLDNQIDFLSTTWFDYSTGLLISGTIGLLVFAYLVRFLSVALNTVDSGLTAIKPSIDESARSLGATPSRVLSRIHLPILRTSLLTALLLVFVEVLKELPTTLILRPFNFNTLAVRTYELASDERLVDAALPALAIVIIGLLPVLLITKSILNERFSNE
;
A
#
# COMPACT_ATOMS: atom_id res chain seq x y z
N MET A 1 16.21 -11.37 1.43
CA MET A 1 17.13 -10.25 1.26
C MET A 1 18.56 -10.70 1.00
N LEU A 2 19.21 -11.45 1.91
CA LEU A 2 20.60 -11.91 1.69
C LEU A 2 20.77 -12.66 0.36
N VAL A 3 19.84 -13.53 0.00
CA VAL A 3 19.85 -14.28 -1.27
C VAL A 3 19.81 -13.36 -2.48
N ILE A 4 18.98 -12.31 -2.44
CA ILE A 4 18.88 -11.30 -3.51
C ILE A 4 20.21 -10.55 -3.68
N PHE A 5 20.85 -10.12 -2.59
CA PHE A 5 22.16 -9.46 -2.70
C PHE A 5 23.29 -10.44 -3.05
N ALA A 6 23.19 -11.70 -2.60
CA ALA A 6 24.14 -12.73 -2.99
C ALA A 6 24.11 -13.03 -4.50
N SER A 7 22.96 -12.83 -5.18
CA SER A 7 22.89 -13.00 -6.64
C SER A 7 23.80 -12.03 -7.41
N LEU A 8 24.15 -10.86 -6.85
CA LEU A 8 25.11 -9.92 -7.45
C LEU A 8 26.54 -10.46 -7.50
N LEU A 9 26.85 -11.49 -6.69
CA LEU A 9 28.15 -12.18 -6.72
C LEU A 9 28.22 -13.25 -7.81
N GLN A 10 27.09 -13.61 -8.42
CA GLN A 10 27.04 -14.55 -9.53
C GLN A 10 27.40 -13.86 -10.84
N PRO A 11 27.99 -14.59 -11.80
CA PRO A 11 28.33 -14.02 -13.11
C PRO A 11 27.11 -13.44 -13.81
N PHE A 12 27.30 -12.31 -14.47
CA PHE A 12 26.26 -11.72 -15.32
C PHE A 12 26.12 -12.60 -16.58
N SER A 13 24.87 -13.05 -16.84
CA SER A 13 24.55 -13.87 -18.02
C SER A 13 24.50 -13.03 -19.30
N SER A 14 24.43 -13.70 -20.47
CA SER A 14 24.24 -13.02 -21.75
C SER A 14 22.95 -12.19 -21.80
N ALA A 15 21.96 -12.52 -20.98
CA ALA A 15 20.74 -11.73 -20.85
C ALA A 15 21.02 -10.30 -20.37
N TRP A 16 22.05 -10.05 -19.57
CA TRP A 16 22.44 -8.71 -19.15
C TRP A 16 22.90 -7.84 -20.31
N GLN A 17 23.67 -8.39 -21.27
CA GLN A 17 24.07 -7.64 -22.45
C GLN A 17 22.84 -7.20 -23.24
N HIS A 18 21.89 -8.12 -23.46
CA HIS A 18 20.61 -7.79 -24.08
C HIS A 18 19.83 -6.71 -23.32
N LEU A 19 19.74 -6.81 -21.98
CA LEU A 19 19.06 -5.82 -21.18
C LEU A 19 19.71 -4.43 -21.27
N PHE A 20 21.05 -4.35 -21.23
CA PHE A 20 21.80 -3.10 -21.37
C PHE A 20 21.56 -2.43 -22.72
N ASP A 21 21.57 -3.22 -23.78
CA ASP A 21 21.48 -2.70 -25.15
C ASP A 21 20.03 -2.29 -25.53
N THR A 22 19.01 -2.81 -24.80
CA THR A 22 17.61 -2.65 -25.25
C THR A 22 16.71 -1.93 -24.24
N VAL A 23 16.61 -2.38 -22.99
CA VAL A 23 15.50 -1.99 -22.10
C VAL A 23 15.90 -1.45 -20.72
N LEU A 24 17.15 -1.62 -20.28
CA LEU A 24 17.57 -1.21 -18.93
C LEU A 24 17.45 0.30 -18.72
N THR A 25 17.78 1.09 -19.74
CA THR A 25 17.64 2.55 -19.69
C THR A 25 16.19 2.95 -19.49
N ASP A 26 15.25 2.26 -20.15
CA ASP A 26 13.81 2.50 -19.98
C ASP A 26 13.35 2.12 -18.58
N TYR A 27 13.83 0.99 -18.03
CA TYR A 27 13.49 0.58 -16.65
C TYR A 27 13.92 1.63 -15.62
N ILE A 28 15.13 2.17 -15.75
CA ILE A 28 15.66 3.21 -14.86
C ILE A 28 14.87 4.51 -15.05
N THR A 29 14.75 4.99 -16.29
CA THR A 29 14.14 6.28 -16.61
C THR A 29 12.66 6.30 -16.23
N ASN A 30 11.90 5.28 -16.62
CA ASN A 30 10.48 5.20 -16.30
C ASN A 30 10.24 5.04 -14.79
N SER A 31 11.05 4.26 -14.08
CA SER A 31 10.93 4.15 -12.63
C SER A 31 11.22 5.47 -11.92
N LEU A 32 12.24 6.23 -12.36
CA LEU A 32 12.54 7.55 -11.81
C LEU A 32 11.45 8.58 -12.12
N LEU A 33 10.93 8.57 -13.35
CA LEU A 33 9.83 9.47 -13.76
C LEU A 33 8.52 9.12 -13.02
N LEU A 34 8.22 7.83 -12.83
CA LEU A 34 7.10 7.38 -11.98
C LEU A 34 7.27 7.90 -10.55
N MET A 35 8.44 7.69 -9.94
CA MET A 35 8.71 8.19 -8.59
C MET A 35 8.56 9.70 -8.50
N ALA A 36 9.13 10.45 -9.44
CA ALA A 36 9.05 11.91 -9.46
C ALA A 36 7.59 12.39 -9.65
N GLY A 37 6.90 11.84 -10.64
CA GLY A 37 5.52 12.21 -10.97
C GLY A 37 4.53 11.85 -9.87
N VAL A 38 4.57 10.61 -9.37
CA VAL A 38 3.70 10.16 -8.27
C VAL A 38 4.05 10.88 -6.97
N GLY A 39 5.35 11.12 -6.71
CA GLY A 39 5.79 11.89 -5.55
C GLY A 39 5.21 13.31 -5.53
N VAL A 40 5.27 14.01 -6.65
CA VAL A 40 4.67 15.35 -6.79
C VAL A 40 3.14 15.28 -6.74
N GLY A 41 2.52 14.33 -7.43
CA GLY A 41 1.06 14.15 -7.46
C GLY A 41 0.50 13.88 -6.06
N THR A 42 1.06 12.91 -5.34
CA THR A 42 0.62 12.56 -3.98
C THR A 42 0.91 13.68 -2.97
N LEU A 43 2.02 14.41 -3.12
CA LEU A 43 2.34 15.58 -2.31
C LEU A 43 1.27 16.67 -2.49
N VAL A 44 0.97 17.04 -3.73
CA VAL A 44 0.01 18.11 -4.02
C VAL A 44 -1.40 17.73 -3.56
N LEU A 45 -1.89 16.55 -3.92
CA LEU A 45 -3.22 16.08 -3.54
C LEU A 45 -3.33 15.87 -2.03
N GLY A 46 -2.34 15.17 -1.42
CA GLY A 46 -2.37 14.82 0.01
C GLY A 46 -2.23 16.04 0.92
N VAL A 47 -1.30 16.96 0.63
CA VAL A 47 -1.13 18.18 1.43
C VAL A 47 -2.35 19.10 1.28
N SER A 48 -2.89 19.24 0.07
CA SER A 48 -4.07 20.06 -0.16
C SER A 48 -5.29 19.53 0.61
N ALA A 49 -5.54 18.22 0.55
CA ALA A 49 -6.58 17.55 1.30
C ALA A 49 -6.38 17.71 2.83
N ALA A 50 -5.14 17.55 3.31
CA ALA A 50 -4.79 17.71 4.72
C ALA A 50 -5.01 19.14 5.20
N TRP A 51 -4.60 20.15 4.43
CA TRP A 51 -4.81 21.54 4.75
C TRP A 51 -6.29 21.88 4.82
N LEU A 52 -7.08 21.49 3.83
CA LEU A 52 -8.53 21.73 3.79
C LEU A 52 -9.23 21.15 5.02
N THR A 53 -8.91 19.92 5.40
CA THR A 53 -9.62 19.23 6.49
C THR A 53 -9.09 19.54 7.89
N ALA A 54 -7.80 19.83 8.05
CA ALA A 54 -7.20 20.17 9.35
C ALA A 54 -7.37 21.65 9.70
N MET A 55 -7.06 22.55 8.74
CA MET A 55 -6.87 23.98 9.00
C MET A 55 -8.07 24.85 8.60
N CYS A 56 -8.96 24.34 7.72
CA CYS A 56 -10.12 25.11 7.24
C CYS A 56 -11.43 24.59 7.85
N GLU A 57 -12.41 25.48 7.98
CA GLU A 57 -13.79 25.17 8.38
C GLU A 57 -14.75 25.59 7.28
N PHE A 58 -15.50 24.64 6.71
CA PHE A 58 -16.46 24.83 5.65
C PHE A 58 -17.54 23.72 5.70
N PRO A 59 -18.73 23.90 5.11
CA PRO A 59 -19.75 22.88 5.03
C PRO A 59 -19.23 21.60 4.33
N GLY A 60 -19.55 20.42 4.87
CA GLY A 60 -19.08 19.14 4.29
C GLY A 60 -17.65 18.73 4.67
N ARG A 61 -16.87 19.56 5.40
CA ARG A 61 -15.52 19.23 5.85
C ARG A 61 -15.43 17.86 6.56
N LYS A 62 -16.42 17.56 7.42
CA LYS A 62 -16.46 16.27 8.15
C LYS A 62 -16.59 15.09 7.17
N ILE A 63 -17.40 15.23 6.14
CA ILE A 63 -17.58 14.20 5.09
C ILE A 63 -16.27 14.04 4.31
N LEU A 64 -15.69 15.13 3.81
CA LEU A 64 -14.44 15.09 3.06
C LEU A 64 -13.28 14.52 3.89
N SER A 65 -13.28 14.74 5.22
CA SER A 65 -12.18 14.25 6.07
C SER A 65 -12.03 12.72 6.10
N TRP A 66 -13.09 11.97 5.89
CA TRP A 66 -13.03 10.52 5.74
C TRP A 66 -13.06 10.09 4.26
N ALA A 67 -13.78 10.83 3.43
CA ALA A 67 -13.91 10.50 2.01
C ALA A 67 -12.55 10.51 1.28
N PHE A 68 -11.59 11.34 1.71
CA PHE A 68 -10.23 11.34 1.21
C PHE A 68 -9.45 10.03 1.48
N LEU A 69 -9.96 9.15 2.34
CA LEU A 69 -9.37 7.83 2.59
C LEU A 69 -9.92 6.74 1.67
N LEU A 70 -11.07 6.97 1.02
CA LEU A 70 -11.74 5.98 0.19
C LEU A 70 -10.85 5.38 -0.92
N PRO A 71 -9.98 6.14 -1.61
CA PRO A 71 -9.14 5.57 -2.64
C PRO A 71 -8.19 4.47 -2.16
N MET A 72 -7.83 4.42 -0.87
CA MET A 72 -7.03 3.31 -0.31
C MET A 72 -7.74 1.94 -0.39
N ALA A 73 -9.06 1.93 -0.48
CA ALA A 73 -9.82 0.70 -0.64
C ALA A 73 -9.71 0.09 -2.04
N MET A 74 -9.26 0.89 -3.02
CA MET A 74 -9.17 0.49 -4.42
C MET A 74 -7.71 0.21 -4.81
N PRO A 75 -7.34 -1.03 -5.19
CA PRO A 75 -6.03 -1.34 -5.74
C PRO A 75 -5.71 -0.51 -6.99
N ALA A 76 -4.46 -0.11 -7.17
CA ALA A 76 -4.05 0.76 -8.26
C ALA A 76 -4.29 0.14 -9.65
N TYR A 77 -4.11 -1.17 -9.81
CA TYR A 77 -4.40 -1.86 -11.07
C TYR A 77 -5.89 -1.88 -11.42
N ILE A 78 -6.78 -1.88 -10.41
CA ILE A 78 -8.23 -1.83 -10.62
C ILE A 78 -8.63 -0.44 -11.15
N ILE A 79 -8.14 0.63 -10.54
CA ILE A 79 -8.42 1.97 -11.05
C ILE A 79 -7.84 2.16 -12.47
N ALA A 80 -6.65 1.60 -12.74
CA ALA A 80 -6.01 1.68 -14.04
C ALA A 80 -6.88 1.08 -15.16
N TYR A 81 -7.35 -0.16 -15.01
CA TYR A 81 -8.18 -0.75 -16.05
C TYR A 81 -9.57 -0.12 -16.13
N THR A 82 -10.13 0.34 -15.02
CA THR A 82 -11.42 1.02 -15.02
C THR A 82 -11.36 2.33 -15.80
N TYR A 83 -10.32 3.13 -15.56
CA TYR A 83 -10.11 4.36 -16.34
C TYR A 83 -9.78 4.08 -17.80
N THR A 84 -9.06 3.02 -18.10
CA THR A 84 -8.85 2.60 -19.50
C THR A 84 -10.19 2.33 -20.17
N GLY A 85 -11.07 1.54 -19.57
CA GLY A 85 -12.39 1.27 -20.12
C GLY A 85 -13.28 2.51 -20.27
N ILE A 86 -13.06 3.57 -19.47
CA ILE A 86 -13.81 4.84 -19.59
C ILE A 86 -13.21 5.74 -20.68
N LEU A 87 -11.86 5.84 -20.73
CA LEU A 87 -11.12 6.86 -21.47
C LEU A 87 -10.50 6.34 -22.79
N ASP A 88 -10.50 5.05 -23.03
CA ASP A 88 -9.98 4.47 -24.28
C ASP A 88 -10.85 4.89 -25.47
N PHE A 89 -10.33 4.71 -26.68
CA PHE A 89 -11.02 5.11 -27.91
C PHE A 89 -12.43 4.53 -28.03
N SER A 90 -12.60 3.25 -27.68
CA SER A 90 -13.90 2.56 -27.64
C SER A 90 -14.71 2.86 -26.38
N GLY A 91 -14.16 3.62 -25.43
CA GLY A 91 -14.79 3.91 -24.16
C GLY A 91 -15.96 4.90 -24.26
N PRO A 92 -16.85 4.93 -23.26
CA PRO A 92 -18.07 5.72 -23.28
C PRO A 92 -17.82 7.22 -23.41
N LEU A 93 -16.71 7.74 -22.85
CA LEU A 93 -16.43 9.18 -22.91
C LEU A 93 -16.05 9.62 -24.33
N GLN A 94 -15.11 8.95 -24.97
CA GLN A 94 -14.71 9.32 -26.33
C GLN A 94 -15.83 9.03 -27.35
N THR A 95 -16.61 7.96 -27.15
CA THR A 95 -17.78 7.67 -27.98
C THR A 95 -18.82 8.77 -27.86
N ALA A 96 -19.17 9.20 -26.63
CA ALA A 96 -20.11 10.30 -26.42
C ALA A 96 -19.62 11.63 -27.05
N LEU A 97 -18.32 11.93 -26.97
CA LEU A 97 -17.75 13.11 -27.63
C LEU A 97 -17.87 13.02 -29.16
N ARG A 98 -17.54 11.87 -29.74
CA ARG A 98 -17.68 11.68 -31.21
C ARG A 98 -19.13 11.79 -31.68
N ASP A 99 -20.06 11.18 -30.94
CA ASP A 99 -21.49 11.23 -31.28
C ASP A 99 -22.05 12.64 -31.16
N THR A 100 -21.62 13.39 -30.12
CA THR A 100 -22.12 14.76 -29.88
C THR A 100 -21.59 15.75 -30.88
N TYR A 101 -20.29 15.68 -31.22
CA TYR A 101 -19.64 16.65 -32.10
C TYR A 101 -19.45 16.14 -33.53
N GLN A 102 -19.91 14.90 -33.82
CA GLN A 102 -19.75 14.23 -35.12
C GLN A 102 -18.28 14.13 -35.55
N TRP A 103 -17.36 13.98 -34.57
CA TRP A 103 -15.93 13.83 -34.81
C TRP A 103 -15.59 12.41 -35.24
N GLN A 104 -14.57 12.28 -36.08
CA GLN A 104 -13.97 11.00 -36.48
C GLN A 104 -12.58 10.82 -35.87
N TYR A 105 -11.99 9.67 -36.10
CA TYR A 105 -10.63 9.40 -35.68
C TYR A 105 -9.65 10.37 -36.35
N GLY A 106 -8.88 11.11 -35.53
CA GLY A 106 -7.93 12.12 -36.01
C GLY A 106 -8.43 13.57 -35.99
N ASP A 107 -9.74 13.82 -35.82
CA ASP A 107 -10.29 15.18 -35.74
C ASP A 107 -10.00 15.89 -34.40
N TYR A 108 -9.64 15.13 -33.35
CA TYR A 108 -9.36 15.65 -32.03
C TYR A 108 -8.16 14.95 -31.38
N TYR A 109 -7.46 15.68 -30.53
CA TYR A 109 -6.39 15.12 -29.71
C TYR A 109 -6.96 14.66 -28.36
N PHE A 110 -6.79 13.38 -28.04
CA PHE A 110 -7.10 12.83 -26.75
C PHE A 110 -5.87 12.10 -26.20
N PRO A 111 -5.40 12.42 -24.98
CA PRO A 111 -4.22 11.79 -24.40
C PRO A 111 -4.43 10.28 -24.23
N GLN A 112 -3.46 9.49 -24.63
CA GLN A 112 -3.51 8.05 -24.40
C GLN A 112 -3.41 7.75 -22.91
N ILE A 113 -4.41 7.04 -22.39
CA ILE A 113 -4.44 6.65 -20.97
C ILE A 113 -3.39 5.58 -20.67
N ARG A 114 -3.18 4.62 -21.58
CA ARG A 114 -2.13 3.60 -21.47
C ARG A 114 -0.76 4.23 -21.76
N SER A 115 -0.25 4.96 -20.79
CA SER A 115 1.00 5.71 -20.88
C SER A 115 1.63 5.91 -19.51
N LEU A 116 2.88 6.34 -19.47
CA LEU A 116 3.57 6.74 -18.24
C LEU A 116 2.80 7.83 -17.49
N GLY A 117 2.25 8.82 -18.21
CA GLY A 117 1.42 9.89 -17.62
C GLY A 117 0.13 9.36 -17.00
N GLY A 118 -0.54 8.42 -17.65
CA GLY A 118 -1.70 7.73 -17.12
C GLY A 118 -1.37 6.95 -15.84
N ALA A 119 -0.27 6.21 -15.83
CA ALA A 119 0.20 5.50 -14.64
C ALA A 119 0.47 6.46 -13.47
N ILE A 120 1.16 7.59 -13.72
CA ILE A 120 1.41 8.62 -12.71
C ILE A 120 0.09 9.17 -12.14
N CYS A 121 -0.89 9.48 -13.00
CA CYS A 121 -2.19 9.99 -12.56
C CYS A 121 -2.94 8.97 -11.69
N MET A 122 -3.03 7.71 -12.13
CA MET A 122 -3.77 6.67 -11.39
C MET A 122 -3.11 6.35 -10.07
N LEU A 123 -1.80 6.15 -10.04
CA LEU A 123 -1.05 5.93 -8.79
C LEU A 123 -1.16 7.13 -7.84
N SER A 124 -1.12 8.35 -8.35
CA SER A 124 -1.30 9.56 -7.53
C SER A 124 -2.68 9.63 -6.88
N LEU A 125 -3.75 9.27 -7.63
CA LEU A 125 -5.12 9.26 -7.14
C LEU A 125 -5.38 8.17 -6.08
N VAL A 126 -4.63 7.07 -6.10
CA VAL A 126 -4.77 5.97 -5.11
C VAL A 126 -3.87 6.19 -3.89
N LEU A 127 -2.67 6.73 -4.09
CA LEU A 127 -1.63 6.77 -3.05
C LEU A 127 -1.57 8.10 -2.27
N TYR A 128 -2.25 9.18 -2.72
CA TYR A 128 -2.24 10.45 -1.96
C TYR A 128 -2.78 10.31 -0.52
N PRO A 129 -3.68 9.37 -0.17
CA PRO A 129 -4.15 9.22 1.20
C PRO A 129 -3.05 8.91 2.22
N TYR A 130 -1.94 8.29 1.82
CA TYR A 130 -0.77 8.09 2.69
C TYR A 130 -0.19 9.44 3.15
N VAL A 131 0.00 10.36 2.21
CA VAL A 131 0.45 11.73 2.52
C VAL A 131 -0.62 12.48 3.31
N TYR A 132 -1.88 12.38 2.89
CA TYR A 132 -3.01 13.01 3.56
C TYR A 132 -3.08 12.66 5.05
N MET A 133 -3.03 11.38 5.39
CA MET A 133 -3.15 10.91 6.79
C MET A 133 -2.06 11.50 7.68
N LEU A 134 -0.81 11.34 7.28
CA LEU A 134 0.33 11.77 8.10
C LEU A 134 0.42 13.28 8.22
N VAL A 135 0.22 14.00 7.13
CA VAL A 135 0.26 15.47 7.13
C VAL A 135 -0.92 16.07 7.89
N ARG A 136 -2.11 15.45 7.78
CA ARG A 136 -3.29 15.88 8.54
C ARG A 136 -3.08 15.77 10.04
N VAL A 137 -2.51 14.65 10.51
CA VAL A 137 -2.16 14.46 11.93
C VAL A 137 -1.14 15.51 12.35
N ALA A 138 -0.07 15.69 11.59
CA ALA A 138 0.95 16.69 11.88
C ALA A 138 0.38 18.13 11.95
N PHE A 139 -0.55 18.48 11.06
CA PHE A 139 -1.22 19.78 11.13
C PHE A 139 -2.11 19.94 12.36
N LEU A 140 -2.80 18.89 12.79
CA LEU A 140 -3.65 18.93 13.98
C LEU A 140 -2.86 19.00 15.29
N GLU A 141 -1.63 18.48 15.29
CA GLU A 141 -0.71 18.50 16.45
C GLU A 141 0.13 19.79 16.53
N GLN A 142 0.11 20.64 15.51
CA GLN A 142 0.84 21.90 15.53
C GLN A 142 0.34 22.82 16.65
N SER A 143 1.28 23.49 17.31
CA SER A 143 0.98 24.48 18.35
C SER A 143 0.10 25.60 17.81
N THR A 144 -1.09 25.79 18.41
CA THR A 144 -1.98 26.92 18.08
C THR A 144 -1.29 28.27 18.26
N ALA A 145 -0.41 28.38 19.27
CA ALA A 145 0.33 29.62 19.54
C ALA A 145 1.23 30.05 18.37
N VAL A 146 1.89 29.12 17.69
CA VAL A 146 2.75 29.45 16.52
C VAL A 146 1.90 29.94 15.33
N LEU A 147 0.75 29.30 15.10
CA LEU A 147 -0.17 29.70 14.03
C LEU A 147 -0.83 31.04 14.32
N GLU A 148 -1.22 31.32 15.58
CA GLU A 148 -1.77 32.59 16.03
C GLU A 148 -0.72 33.71 15.96
N ALA A 149 0.52 33.44 16.38
CA ALA A 149 1.62 34.39 16.24
C ALA A 149 1.86 34.80 14.78
N SER A 150 1.84 33.83 13.85
CA SER A 150 1.95 34.12 12.42
C SER A 150 0.82 35.04 11.92
N ARG A 151 -0.43 34.81 12.38
CA ARG A 151 -1.58 35.65 12.05
C ARG A 151 -1.49 37.04 12.66
N ASN A 152 -1.06 37.14 13.91
CA ASN A 152 -0.86 38.41 14.61
C ASN A 152 0.24 39.26 13.96
N LEU A 153 1.24 38.61 13.35
CA LEU A 153 2.26 39.27 12.52
C LEU A 153 1.76 39.65 11.12
N GLY A 154 0.45 39.57 10.87
CA GLY A 154 -0.19 40.01 9.62
C GLY A 154 0.00 39.05 8.43
N LYS A 155 0.48 37.83 8.64
CA LYS A 155 0.65 36.87 7.55
C LYS A 155 -0.69 36.38 7.02
N LYS A 156 -0.83 36.35 5.68
CA LYS A 156 -2.02 35.79 5.00
C LYS A 156 -2.07 34.26 5.18
N PRO A 157 -3.23 33.61 5.10
CA PRO A 157 -3.37 32.16 5.30
C PRO A 157 -2.41 31.30 4.44
N TRP A 158 -2.21 31.67 3.17
CA TRP A 158 -1.29 30.96 2.28
C TRP A 158 0.19 31.16 2.70
N GLN A 159 0.55 32.33 3.25
CA GLN A 159 1.90 32.57 3.80
C GLN A 159 2.12 31.73 5.08
N THR A 160 1.10 31.63 5.94
CA THR A 160 1.14 30.75 7.11
C THR A 160 1.31 29.28 6.69
N LEU A 161 0.64 28.84 5.61
CA LEU A 161 0.82 27.49 5.07
C LEU A 161 2.27 27.25 4.66
N PHE A 162 2.81 28.09 3.73
CA PHE A 162 4.13 27.83 3.13
C PHE A 162 5.31 28.16 4.06
N LEU A 163 5.19 29.19 4.90
CA LEU A 163 6.30 29.65 5.76
C LEU A 163 6.32 29.00 7.14
N VAL A 164 5.19 28.46 7.61
CA VAL A 164 5.09 27.93 8.98
C VAL A 164 4.60 26.46 8.99
N ALA A 165 3.38 26.21 8.48
CA ALA A 165 2.75 24.92 8.64
C ALA A 165 3.47 23.80 7.88
N LEU A 166 3.85 24.02 6.61
CA LEU A 166 4.57 23.03 5.79
C LEU A 166 5.98 22.74 6.32
N PRO A 167 6.83 23.74 6.66
CA PRO A 167 8.11 23.45 7.27
C PRO A 167 8.03 22.64 8.56
N MET A 168 7.03 22.92 9.41
CA MET A 168 6.81 22.15 10.64
C MET A 168 6.29 20.73 10.35
N ALA A 169 5.48 20.52 9.32
CA ALA A 169 4.98 19.22 8.90
C ALA A 169 5.97 18.43 8.01
N ARG A 170 7.14 18.99 7.69
CA ARG A 170 8.13 18.36 6.80
C ARG A 170 8.41 16.88 7.10
N PRO A 171 8.61 16.43 8.36
CA PRO A 171 8.85 15.01 8.63
C PRO A 171 7.68 14.12 8.24
N ALA A 172 6.45 14.57 8.49
CA ALA A 172 5.25 13.84 8.13
C ALA A 172 5.03 13.82 6.60
N ILE A 173 5.35 14.92 5.92
CA ILE A 173 5.32 15.01 4.44
C ILE A 173 6.30 14.00 3.85
N VAL A 174 7.56 14.02 4.30
CA VAL A 174 8.59 13.11 3.79
C VAL A 174 8.20 11.65 4.05
N ALA A 175 7.69 11.34 5.26
CA ALA A 175 7.23 9.99 5.58
C ALA A 175 6.06 9.55 4.67
N GLY A 176 5.06 10.41 4.47
CA GLY A 176 3.91 10.10 3.60
C GLY A 176 4.29 9.90 2.15
N VAL A 177 5.13 10.79 1.61
CA VAL A 177 5.64 10.65 0.24
C VAL A 177 6.51 9.40 0.11
N SER A 178 7.38 9.10 1.07
CA SER A 178 8.21 7.88 1.04
C SER A 178 7.35 6.61 1.01
N LEU A 179 6.27 6.54 1.79
CA LEU A 179 5.33 5.41 1.75
C LEU A 179 4.67 5.30 0.37
N ALA A 180 4.19 6.39 -0.20
CA ALA A 180 3.60 6.39 -1.54
C ALA A 180 4.61 5.96 -2.61
N LEU A 181 5.87 6.38 -2.50
CA LEU A 181 6.94 5.98 -3.43
C LEU A 181 7.35 4.51 -3.27
N MET A 182 7.35 3.96 -2.05
CA MET A 182 7.58 2.53 -1.83
C MET A 182 6.47 1.69 -2.48
N GLU A 183 5.21 2.09 -2.35
CA GLU A 183 4.09 1.43 -3.03
C GLU A 183 4.19 1.58 -4.57
N THR A 184 4.64 2.74 -5.07
CA THR A 184 4.88 2.95 -6.51
C THR A 184 5.96 2.02 -7.05
N LEU A 185 7.08 1.85 -6.32
CA LEU A 185 8.15 0.91 -6.69
C LEU A 185 7.74 -0.56 -6.54
N ALA A 186 6.75 -0.87 -5.71
CA ALA A 186 6.21 -2.20 -5.53
C ALA A 186 5.09 -2.54 -6.54
N ASP A 187 4.52 -1.53 -7.20
CA ASP A 187 3.44 -1.75 -8.16
C ASP A 187 3.95 -2.50 -9.39
N TYR A 188 3.21 -3.55 -9.73
CA TYR A 188 3.37 -4.31 -10.97
C TYR A 188 2.11 -4.18 -11.84
N GLY A 189 0.95 -4.32 -11.22
CA GLY A 189 -0.30 -4.45 -11.94
C GLY A 189 -0.65 -3.24 -12.80
N THR A 190 -0.50 -2.02 -12.27
CA THR A 190 -0.78 -0.77 -13.00
C THR A 190 0.23 -0.54 -14.10
N VAL A 191 1.53 -0.66 -13.79
CA VAL A 191 2.59 -0.39 -14.79
C VAL A 191 2.61 -1.42 -15.91
N ALA A 192 2.36 -2.70 -15.60
CA ALA A 192 2.26 -3.77 -16.61
C ALA A 192 1.03 -3.57 -17.49
N TYR A 193 -0.13 -3.23 -16.92
CA TYR A 193 -1.37 -2.99 -17.64
C TYR A 193 -1.26 -1.79 -18.60
N PHE A 194 -0.55 -0.74 -18.20
CA PHE A 194 -0.31 0.43 -19.05
C PHE A 194 0.89 0.28 -20.01
N GLY A 195 1.55 -0.88 -20.01
CA GLY A 195 2.69 -1.14 -20.87
C GLY A 195 3.95 -0.35 -20.50
N VAL A 196 4.03 0.18 -19.29
CA VAL A 196 5.18 0.95 -18.80
C VAL A 196 6.31 0.00 -18.42
N SER A 197 7.45 0.12 -19.10
CA SER A 197 8.65 -0.66 -18.78
C SER A 197 9.34 -0.08 -17.54
N SER A 198 9.16 -0.74 -16.38
CA SER A 198 9.75 -0.40 -15.09
C SER A 198 10.58 -1.58 -14.56
N PHE A 199 11.28 -1.41 -13.42
CA PHE A 199 11.99 -2.53 -12.81
C PHE A 199 11.08 -3.71 -12.48
N THR A 200 9.88 -3.47 -11.95
CA THR A 200 8.94 -4.56 -11.61
C THR A 200 8.49 -5.34 -12.84
N THR A 201 8.16 -4.67 -13.94
CA THR A 201 7.82 -5.34 -15.21
C THR A 201 9.04 -6.03 -15.81
N GLY A 202 10.23 -5.45 -15.65
CA GLY A 202 11.50 -6.04 -16.08
C GLY A 202 11.81 -7.36 -15.38
N ILE A 203 11.62 -7.43 -14.06
CA ILE A 203 11.80 -8.64 -13.27
C ILE A 203 10.89 -9.77 -13.78
N PHE A 204 9.59 -9.47 -14.01
CA PHE A 204 8.64 -10.46 -14.53
C PHE A 204 9.00 -10.91 -15.96
N ARG A 205 9.35 -10.00 -16.86
CA ARG A 205 9.74 -10.33 -18.24
C ARG A 205 11.02 -11.16 -18.28
N THR A 206 12.01 -10.82 -17.47
CA THR A 206 13.28 -11.57 -17.40
C THR A 206 13.07 -12.96 -16.87
N TRP A 207 12.23 -13.11 -15.84
CA TRP A 207 11.97 -14.43 -15.27
C TRP A 207 11.08 -15.29 -16.18
N TYR A 208 9.83 -14.83 -16.47
CA TYR A 208 8.87 -15.64 -17.23
C TYR A 208 9.10 -15.63 -18.73
N GLY A 209 9.61 -14.54 -19.29
CA GLY A 209 9.86 -14.41 -20.72
C GLY A 209 11.20 -15.00 -21.18
N LEU A 210 12.27 -14.78 -20.40
CA LEU A 210 13.61 -15.25 -20.74
C LEU A 210 14.03 -16.52 -19.98
N GLY A 211 13.28 -16.91 -18.93
CA GLY A 211 13.66 -18.04 -18.05
C GLY A 211 14.87 -17.79 -17.16
N GLU A 212 15.36 -16.54 -17.07
CA GLU A 212 16.60 -16.15 -16.39
C GLU A 212 16.35 -15.71 -14.95
N LEU A 213 16.23 -16.70 -14.03
CA LEU A 213 15.95 -16.43 -12.63
C LEU A 213 17.07 -15.64 -11.93
N THR A 214 18.34 -15.93 -12.24
CA THR A 214 19.50 -15.23 -11.67
C THR A 214 19.50 -13.76 -12.06
N THR A 215 19.28 -13.46 -13.33
CA THR A 215 19.19 -12.08 -13.85
C THR A 215 17.99 -11.33 -13.24
N ALA A 216 16.85 -12.00 -13.08
CA ALA A 216 15.69 -11.43 -12.38
C ALA A 216 16.00 -11.11 -10.92
N ALA A 217 16.75 -11.98 -10.20
CA ALA A 217 17.20 -11.71 -8.85
C ALA A 217 18.18 -10.53 -8.75
N GLN A 218 19.08 -10.40 -9.74
CA GLN A 218 19.98 -9.24 -9.83
C GLN A 218 19.21 -7.94 -10.07
N LEU A 219 18.18 -7.94 -10.94
CA LEU A 219 17.27 -6.80 -11.12
C LEU A 219 16.51 -6.47 -9.83
N CYS A 220 16.09 -7.47 -9.05
CA CYS A 220 15.53 -7.27 -7.71
C CYS A 220 16.50 -6.55 -6.77
N ALA A 221 17.80 -6.90 -6.82
CA ALA A 221 18.81 -6.24 -6.01
C ALA A 221 18.97 -4.76 -6.40
N PHE A 222 18.95 -4.43 -7.69
CA PHE A 222 18.97 -3.03 -8.14
C PHE A 222 17.72 -2.26 -7.70
N LEU A 223 16.53 -2.86 -7.82
CA LEU A 223 15.29 -2.25 -7.30
C LEU A 223 15.39 -1.96 -5.80
N MET A 224 16.00 -2.87 -5.03
CA MET A 224 16.22 -2.69 -3.60
C MET A 224 17.14 -1.51 -3.27
N LEU A 225 18.10 -1.16 -4.12
CA LEU A 225 18.92 0.04 -3.92
C LEU A 225 18.07 1.31 -3.92
N PHE A 226 17.08 1.42 -4.82
CA PHE A 226 16.14 2.56 -4.82
C PHE A 226 15.31 2.60 -3.54
N VAL A 227 14.82 1.45 -3.07
CA VAL A 227 14.06 1.35 -1.81
C VAL A 227 14.92 1.76 -0.63
N PHE A 228 16.16 1.29 -0.54
CA PHE A 228 17.08 1.69 0.53
C PHE A 228 17.42 3.19 0.47
N ALA A 229 17.61 3.76 -0.71
CA ALA A 229 17.83 5.20 -0.86
C ALA A 229 16.65 6.01 -0.31
N LEU A 230 15.40 5.57 -0.56
CA LEU A 230 14.20 6.19 0.00
C LEU A 230 14.15 6.08 1.53
N ILE A 231 14.42 4.90 2.10
CA ILE A 231 14.44 4.68 3.55
C ILE A 231 15.53 5.57 4.20
N MET A 232 16.68 5.67 3.58
CA MET A 232 17.77 6.53 4.08
C MET A 232 17.38 8.01 4.02
N ALA A 233 16.77 8.47 2.94
CA ALA A 233 16.31 9.84 2.79
C ALA A 233 15.23 10.19 3.84
N GLU A 234 14.29 9.27 4.10
CA GLU A 234 13.27 9.42 5.14
C GLU A 234 13.88 9.49 6.53
N ARG A 235 14.80 8.57 6.89
CA ARG A 235 15.49 8.57 8.18
C ARG A 235 16.30 9.85 8.38
N TRP A 236 17.05 10.31 7.36
CA TRP A 236 17.83 11.53 7.42
C TRP A 236 16.96 12.77 7.63
N SER A 237 15.78 12.81 6.99
CA SER A 237 14.81 13.90 7.19
C SER A 237 14.28 13.94 8.63
N ARG A 238 14.02 12.78 9.26
CA ARG A 238 13.52 12.71 10.65
C ARG A 238 14.56 13.11 11.69
N GLN A 239 15.84 12.78 11.49
CA GLN A 239 16.90 13.05 12.48
C GLN A 239 17.13 14.54 12.74
N ARG A 240 16.82 15.40 11.77
CA ARG A 240 17.07 16.85 11.85
C ARG A 240 16.04 17.64 12.66
N LEU A 241 14.91 17.03 13.07
CA LEU A 241 13.79 17.72 13.68
C LEU A 241 13.30 16.99 14.94
N ARG A 242 13.95 17.26 16.08
CA ARG A 242 13.43 16.90 17.40
C ARG A 242 12.52 18.03 17.90
N PHE A 243 11.23 18.00 17.58
CA PHE A 243 10.28 18.90 18.21
C PHE A 243 9.82 18.29 19.54
N HIS A 244 10.07 18.99 20.64
CA HIS A 244 9.50 18.64 21.95
C HIS A 244 8.07 19.18 22.00
N HIS A 245 7.12 18.30 21.85
CA HIS A 245 5.71 18.64 22.05
C HIS A 245 5.36 18.60 23.53
N HIS A 246 5.54 19.72 24.22
CA HIS A 246 4.98 19.98 25.53
C HIS A 246 4.17 21.27 25.46
N SER A 247 2.94 21.20 24.98
CA SER A 247 1.96 22.25 25.23
C SER A 247 0.56 21.64 25.35
N ALA A 248 -0.19 22.08 26.37
CA ALA A 248 -1.60 21.77 26.52
C ALA A 248 -2.33 22.04 25.20
N GLN A 249 -3.05 21.05 24.70
CA GLN A 249 -3.81 21.12 23.46
C GLN A 249 -4.93 22.18 23.60
N LYS A 250 -4.63 23.43 23.23
CA LYS A 250 -5.69 24.42 22.99
C LYS A 250 -6.44 24.07 21.71
N LYS A 251 -7.78 24.13 21.72
CA LYS A 251 -8.59 23.92 20.53
C LYS A 251 -8.11 24.85 19.40
N MET A 252 -7.71 24.28 18.27
CA MET A 252 -7.21 25.02 17.11
C MET A 252 -8.35 25.85 16.49
N VAL A 253 -8.14 27.16 16.34
CA VAL A 253 -9.05 28.04 15.63
C VAL A 253 -8.84 27.87 14.12
N ARG A 254 -9.79 27.18 13.46
CA ARG A 254 -9.77 26.95 12.02
C ARG A 254 -10.13 28.20 11.24
N LEU A 255 -9.58 28.29 10.03
CA LEU A 255 -9.89 29.36 9.07
C LEU A 255 -11.30 29.13 8.50
N ARG A 256 -12.26 29.97 8.83
CA ARG A 256 -13.62 29.90 8.27
C ARG A 256 -13.61 30.36 6.82
N LEU A 257 -13.91 29.43 5.90
CA LEU A 257 -14.11 29.73 4.49
C LEU A 257 -15.59 30.11 4.26
N LYS A 258 -15.82 31.25 3.61
CA LYS A 258 -17.19 31.75 3.29
C LYS A 258 -17.33 32.02 1.79
N GLY A 259 -18.54 31.95 1.30
CA GLY A 259 -18.89 32.25 -0.09
C GLY A 259 -18.14 31.36 -1.09
N TRP A 260 -17.62 31.98 -2.16
CA TRP A 260 -16.94 31.27 -3.25
C TRP A 260 -15.74 30.43 -2.82
N ARG A 261 -15.02 30.82 -1.74
CA ARG A 261 -13.89 30.06 -1.19
C ARG A 261 -14.34 28.72 -0.58
N SER A 262 -15.51 28.71 0.05
CA SER A 262 -16.12 27.49 0.58
C SER A 262 -16.58 26.58 -0.57
N ALA A 263 -17.20 27.15 -1.61
CA ALA A 263 -17.61 26.40 -2.79
C ALA A 263 -16.40 25.79 -3.51
N LEU A 264 -15.31 26.55 -3.68
CA LEU A 264 -14.08 26.05 -4.27
C LEU A 264 -13.47 24.90 -3.46
N ALA A 265 -13.45 25.00 -2.12
CA ALA A 265 -12.94 23.95 -1.25
C ALA A 265 -13.75 22.65 -1.38
N ILE A 266 -15.09 22.76 -1.47
CA ILE A 266 -15.98 21.61 -1.67
C ILE A 266 -15.77 21.02 -3.06
N SER A 267 -15.69 21.85 -4.11
CA SER A 267 -15.52 21.38 -5.49
C SER A 267 -14.17 20.68 -5.69
N VAL A 268 -13.07 21.27 -5.23
CA VAL A 268 -11.73 20.65 -5.34
C VAL A 268 -11.66 19.36 -4.53
N GLY A 269 -12.11 19.39 -3.26
CA GLY A 269 -12.13 18.19 -2.43
C GLY A 269 -13.05 17.10 -2.98
N GLY A 270 -14.24 17.50 -3.46
CA GLY A 270 -15.20 16.61 -4.10
C GLY A 270 -14.65 16.00 -5.39
N LEU A 271 -13.95 16.78 -6.22
CA LEU A 271 -13.32 16.30 -7.46
C LEU A 271 -12.24 15.25 -7.19
N ILE A 272 -11.40 15.46 -6.18
CA ILE A 272 -10.36 14.49 -5.80
C ILE A 272 -11.01 13.16 -5.40
N VAL A 273 -12.06 13.19 -4.57
CA VAL A 273 -12.78 11.97 -4.14
C VAL A 273 -13.54 11.35 -5.31
N PHE A 274 -14.15 12.17 -6.15
CA PHE A 274 -14.88 11.71 -7.32
C PHE A 274 -13.97 10.96 -8.28
N LEU A 275 -12.84 11.55 -8.66
CA LEU A 275 -11.87 10.91 -9.55
C LEU A 275 -11.15 9.74 -8.88
N GLY A 276 -10.78 9.83 -7.61
CA GLY A 276 -10.02 8.79 -6.93
C GLY A 276 -10.85 7.57 -6.54
N PHE A 277 -12.17 7.70 -6.38
CA PHE A 277 -13.00 6.60 -5.89
C PHE A 277 -14.40 6.52 -6.51
N ILE A 278 -15.20 7.61 -6.50
CA ILE A 278 -16.62 7.52 -6.86
C ILE A 278 -16.79 7.10 -8.32
N LEU A 279 -16.11 7.76 -9.24
CA LEU A 279 -16.21 7.47 -10.68
C LEU A 279 -15.80 6.03 -11.00
N PRO A 280 -14.59 5.53 -10.61
CA PRO A 280 -14.22 4.15 -10.90
C PRO A 280 -15.09 3.12 -10.16
N ALA A 281 -15.51 3.38 -8.92
CA ALA A 281 -16.41 2.48 -8.19
C ALA A 281 -17.80 2.38 -8.84
N THR A 282 -18.33 3.50 -9.34
CA THR A 282 -19.59 3.54 -10.05
C THR A 282 -19.50 2.78 -11.38
N GLN A 283 -18.41 2.96 -12.13
CA GLN A 283 -18.20 2.24 -13.38
C GLN A 283 -18.08 0.72 -13.17
N LEU A 284 -17.35 0.31 -12.12
CA LEU A 284 -17.28 -1.11 -11.72
C LEU A 284 -18.67 -1.67 -11.37
N ALA A 285 -19.48 -0.90 -10.63
CA ALA A 285 -20.83 -1.31 -10.27
C ALA A 285 -21.74 -1.46 -11.52
N ILE A 286 -21.60 -0.56 -12.49
CA ILE A 286 -22.33 -0.63 -13.77
C ILE A 286 -21.91 -1.90 -14.53
N TRP A 287 -20.62 -2.15 -14.72
CA TRP A 287 -20.13 -3.36 -15.40
C TRP A 287 -20.54 -4.64 -14.67
N ALA A 288 -20.41 -4.66 -13.34
CA ALA A 288 -20.84 -5.80 -12.54
C ALA A 288 -22.36 -6.08 -12.69
N SER A 289 -23.19 -5.02 -12.81
CA SER A 289 -24.63 -5.16 -13.01
C SER A 289 -25.00 -5.70 -14.40
N VAL A 290 -24.15 -5.52 -15.40
CA VAL A 290 -24.35 -6.10 -16.75
C VAL A 290 -23.96 -7.58 -16.78
N GLY A 291 -22.83 -7.93 -16.17
CA GLY A 291 -22.26 -9.28 -16.23
C GLY A 291 -22.65 -10.21 -15.06
N TRP A 292 -23.55 -9.80 -14.13
CA TRP A 292 -23.74 -10.53 -12.88
C TRP A 292 -24.29 -11.97 -13.05
N GLN A 293 -25.21 -12.17 -14.02
CA GLN A 293 -25.84 -13.48 -14.24
C GLN A 293 -24.84 -14.55 -14.73
N GLU A 294 -23.88 -14.15 -15.56
CA GLU A 294 -22.85 -15.03 -16.12
C GLU A 294 -21.67 -15.25 -15.15
N ASN A 295 -21.34 -14.23 -14.39
CA ASN A 295 -20.16 -14.21 -13.54
C ASN A 295 -20.39 -14.70 -12.10
N ILE A 296 -21.64 -14.73 -11.59
CA ILE A 296 -21.97 -15.38 -10.30
C ILE A 296 -22.20 -16.88 -10.55
N ASN A 297 -21.11 -17.61 -10.50
CA ASN A 297 -21.08 -19.06 -10.71
C ASN A 297 -20.21 -19.74 -9.62
N GLY A 298 -20.09 -21.07 -9.69
CA GLY A 298 -19.29 -21.85 -8.74
C GLY A 298 -17.83 -21.42 -8.68
N ASP A 299 -17.25 -20.97 -9.80
CA ASP A 299 -15.88 -20.49 -9.86
C ASP A 299 -15.69 -19.18 -9.10
N PHE A 300 -16.65 -18.26 -9.16
CA PHE A 300 -16.61 -17.02 -8.39
C PHE A 300 -16.62 -17.29 -6.87
N PHE A 301 -17.48 -18.21 -6.40
CA PHE A 301 -17.49 -18.58 -4.98
C PHE A 301 -16.20 -19.28 -4.55
N ARG A 302 -15.60 -20.08 -5.44
CA ARG A 302 -14.28 -20.69 -5.19
C ARG A 302 -13.19 -19.62 -5.08
N LEU A 303 -13.18 -18.61 -5.95
CA LEU A 303 -12.25 -17.47 -5.88
C LEU A 303 -12.41 -16.68 -4.59
N LEU A 304 -13.66 -16.41 -4.19
CA LEU A 304 -13.96 -15.78 -2.89
C LEU A 304 -13.38 -16.60 -1.75
N PHE A 305 -13.70 -17.89 -1.69
CA PHE A 305 -13.22 -18.78 -0.63
C PHE A 305 -11.69 -18.85 -0.59
N ASN A 306 -11.04 -19.01 -1.73
CA ASN A 306 -9.58 -19.03 -1.83
C ASN A 306 -8.96 -17.73 -1.31
N SER A 307 -9.49 -16.57 -1.73
CA SER A 307 -8.96 -15.27 -1.33
C SER A 307 -9.17 -15.00 0.17
N PHE A 308 -10.36 -15.32 0.68
CA PHE A 308 -10.70 -15.13 2.08
C PHE A 308 -9.93 -16.06 3.01
N SER A 309 -9.84 -17.35 2.67
CA SER A 309 -9.10 -18.32 3.47
C SER A 309 -7.60 -17.99 3.51
N LEU A 310 -7.02 -17.65 2.35
CA LEU A 310 -5.61 -17.25 2.26
C LEU A 310 -5.33 -15.99 3.08
N ALA A 311 -6.17 -14.96 2.94
CA ALA A 311 -6.04 -13.72 3.69
C ALA A 311 -6.23 -13.93 5.19
N ALA A 312 -7.19 -14.75 5.60
CA ALA A 312 -7.42 -15.08 7.01
C ALA A 312 -6.24 -15.84 7.62
N ILE A 313 -5.74 -16.87 6.95
CA ILE A 313 -4.57 -17.65 7.40
C ILE A 313 -3.34 -16.73 7.54
N ALA A 314 -3.04 -15.94 6.51
CA ALA A 314 -1.91 -15.02 6.53
C ALA A 314 -2.04 -13.98 7.64
N ALA A 315 -3.23 -13.39 7.82
CA ALA A 315 -3.48 -12.38 8.85
C ALA A 315 -3.35 -12.96 10.27
N ILE A 316 -3.86 -14.18 10.51
CA ILE A 316 -3.70 -14.87 11.80
C ILE A 316 -2.23 -15.19 12.07
N CYS A 317 -1.49 -15.72 11.08
CA CYS A 317 -0.06 -15.99 11.22
C CYS A 317 0.73 -14.71 11.52
N CYS A 318 0.49 -13.63 10.77
CA CYS A 318 1.12 -12.33 11.03
C CYS A 318 0.79 -11.80 12.43
N LEU A 319 -0.46 -11.89 12.87
CA LEU A 319 -0.88 -11.42 14.18
C LEU A 319 -0.21 -12.22 15.31
N MET A 320 -0.15 -13.55 15.21
CA MET A 320 0.50 -14.40 16.23
C MET A 320 1.99 -14.05 16.37
N VAL A 321 2.71 -13.93 15.24
CA VAL A 321 4.13 -13.56 15.26
C VAL A 321 4.33 -12.12 15.75
N ALA A 322 3.46 -11.19 15.36
CA ALA A 322 3.52 -9.79 15.80
C ALA A 322 3.31 -9.66 17.32
N VAL A 323 2.31 -10.35 17.87
CA VAL A 323 2.07 -10.36 19.33
C VAL A 323 3.27 -10.95 20.07
N PHE A 324 3.83 -12.05 19.57
CA PHE A 324 5.02 -12.68 20.16
C PHE A 324 6.21 -11.71 20.17
N LEU A 325 6.56 -11.11 19.02
CA LEU A 325 7.69 -10.19 18.90
C LEU A 325 7.50 -8.90 19.72
N ALA A 326 6.32 -8.30 19.65
CA ALA A 326 6.04 -7.06 20.38
C ALA A 326 6.05 -7.30 21.90
N TYR A 327 5.53 -8.45 22.36
CA TYR A 327 5.54 -8.79 23.76
C TYR A 327 6.94 -9.15 24.28
N THR A 328 7.73 -9.93 23.53
CA THR A 328 9.13 -10.25 23.92
C THR A 328 9.99 -8.99 24.01
N LYS A 329 9.85 -8.07 23.05
CA LYS A 329 10.48 -6.73 23.10
C LYS A 329 10.11 -5.99 24.41
N ARG A 330 8.82 -6.01 24.82
CA ARG A 330 8.36 -5.34 26.05
C ARG A 330 8.85 -6.02 27.31
N ALA A 331 8.85 -7.36 27.33
CA ALA A 331 9.16 -8.15 28.52
C ALA A 331 10.67 -8.25 28.82
N PHE A 332 11.51 -8.32 27.81
CA PHE A 332 12.94 -8.62 27.95
C PHE A 332 13.85 -7.48 27.48
N ALA A 333 13.45 -6.69 26.49
CA ALA A 333 14.13 -5.48 25.97
C ALA A 333 15.63 -5.66 25.70
N SER A 334 16.11 -6.88 25.31
CA SER A 334 17.51 -7.10 24.97
C SER A 334 17.83 -6.60 23.56
N ARG A 335 19.12 -6.51 23.24
CA ARG A 335 19.58 -6.10 21.90
C ARG A 335 19.11 -7.03 20.79
N MET A 336 18.91 -8.31 21.11
CA MET A 336 18.48 -9.32 20.14
C MET A 336 17.01 -9.13 19.75
N GLU A 337 16.11 -8.91 20.72
CA GLU A 337 14.69 -8.65 20.44
C GLU A 337 14.49 -7.32 19.71
N LEU A 338 15.22 -6.28 20.10
CA LEU A 338 15.20 -5.00 19.40
C LEU A 338 15.66 -5.15 17.94
N GLY A 339 16.69 -5.95 17.70
CA GLY A 339 17.19 -6.27 16.36
C GLY A 339 16.17 -7.06 15.54
N ALA A 340 15.56 -8.09 16.12
CA ALA A 340 14.53 -8.90 15.46
C ALA A 340 13.30 -8.06 15.06
N VAL A 341 12.82 -7.20 15.95
CA VAL A 341 11.71 -6.28 15.67
C VAL A 341 12.09 -5.28 14.57
N ALA A 342 13.31 -4.74 14.60
CA ALA A 342 13.79 -3.81 13.57
C ALA A 342 13.85 -4.47 12.19
N ILE A 343 14.32 -5.71 12.09
CA ILE A 343 14.35 -6.48 10.84
C ILE A 343 12.92 -6.79 10.37
N ALA A 344 12.05 -7.27 11.26
CA ALA A 344 10.66 -7.59 10.94
C ALA A 344 9.88 -6.36 10.44
N SER A 345 10.21 -5.17 10.95
CA SER A 345 9.57 -3.91 10.54
C SER A 345 9.95 -3.46 9.12
N LEU A 346 10.98 -4.03 8.49
CA LEU A 346 11.38 -3.66 7.13
C LEU A 346 10.56 -4.36 6.04
N GLY A 347 9.81 -5.41 6.38
CA GLY A 347 9.13 -6.26 5.38
C GLY A 347 8.20 -5.51 4.44
N TYR A 348 7.44 -4.54 4.92
CA TYR A 348 6.50 -3.77 4.11
C TYR A 348 7.17 -2.85 3.08
N ALA A 349 8.37 -2.38 3.37
CA ALA A 349 9.12 -1.53 2.44
C ALA A 349 9.67 -2.31 1.23
N VAL A 350 9.69 -3.65 1.29
CA VAL A 350 10.22 -4.50 0.23
C VAL A 350 9.12 -4.79 -0.79
N PRO A 351 9.36 -4.54 -2.09
CA PRO A 351 8.41 -4.88 -3.13
C PRO A 351 8.03 -6.37 -3.11
N GLY A 352 6.75 -6.67 -3.36
CA GLY A 352 6.24 -8.04 -3.37
C GLY A 352 6.96 -8.96 -4.35
N THR A 353 7.35 -8.43 -5.52
CA THR A 353 8.16 -9.13 -6.52
C THR A 353 9.51 -9.58 -5.95
N VAL A 354 10.19 -8.68 -5.21
CA VAL A 354 11.49 -8.97 -4.58
C VAL A 354 11.35 -10.03 -3.49
N ILE A 355 10.29 -9.95 -2.67
CA ILE A 355 10.00 -10.97 -1.66
C ILE A 355 9.76 -12.32 -2.32
N ALA A 356 8.94 -12.35 -3.36
CA ALA A 356 8.61 -13.59 -4.06
C ALA A 356 9.86 -14.28 -4.64
N VAL A 357 10.69 -13.53 -5.38
CA VAL A 357 11.95 -14.06 -5.92
C VAL A 357 12.90 -14.49 -4.80
N GLY A 358 13.06 -13.66 -3.76
CA GLY A 358 13.96 -13.90 -2.65
C GLY A 358 13.56 -15.07 -1.74
N VAL A 359 12.27 -15.44 -1.72
CA VAL A 359 11.77 -16.62 -1.00
C VAL A 359 11.83 -17.86 -1.88
N LEU A 360 11.49 -17.73 -3.16
CA LEU A 360 11.45 -18.87 -4.07
C LEU A 360 12.83 -19.50 -4.31
N ILE A 361 13.88 -18.68 -4.52
CA ILE A 361 15.23 -19.19 -4.82
C ILE A 361 15.74 -20.17 -3.76
N PRO A 362 15.80 -19.81 -2.45
CA PRO A 362 16.30 -20.74 -1.43
C PRO A 362 15.38 -21.95 -1.22
N VAL A 363 14.07 -21.78 -1.40
CA VAL A 363 13.11 -22.87 -1.21
C VAL A 363 13.19 -23.86 -2.38
N ALA A 364 13.27 -23.37 -3.62
CA ALA A 364 13.46 -24.24 -4.78
C ALA A 364 14.82 -24.99 -4.72
N TRP A 365 15.87 -24.33 -4.23
CA TRP A 365 17.13 -24.99 -3.97
C TRP A 365 16.97 -26.10 -2.92
N LEU A 366 16.26 -25.85 -1.82
CA LEU A 366 15.99 -26.82 -0.77
C LEU A 366 15.18 -28.02 -1.30
N ASP A 367 14.13 -27.78 -2.06
CA ASP A 367 13.33 -28.82 -2.71
C ASP A 367 14.19 -29.71 -3.61
N ASN A 368 15.05 -29.11 -4.43
CA ASN A 368 15.97 -29.84 -5.29
C ASN A 368 16.99 -30.68 -4.50
N GLN A 369 17.48 -30.19 -3.34
CA GLN A 369 18.37 -30.97 -2.47
C GLN A 369 17.62 -32.15 -1.84
N ILE A 370 16.38 -31.95 -1.39
CA ILE A 370 15.55 -33.01 -0.84
C ILE A 370 15.27 -34.09 -1.90
N ASP A 371 14.91 -33.68 -3.10
CA ASP A 371 14.63 -34.60 -4.23
C ASP A 371 15.87 -35.38 -4.61
N PHE A 372 17.05 -34.74 -4.70
CA PHE A 372 18.32 -35.37 -4.95
C PHE A 372 18.67 -36.44 -3.88
N LEU A 373 18.53 -36.08 -2.60
CA LEU A 373 18.78 -37.01 -1.50
C LEU A 373 17.79 -38.18 -1.52
N SER A 374 16.51 -37.93 -1.73
CA SER A 374 15.45 -38.95 -1.80
C SER A 374 15.70 -39.92 -2.97
N THR A 375 16.01 -39.37 -4.15
CA THR A 375 16.31 -40.19 -5.34
C THR A 375 17.59 -41.03 -5.13
N THR A 376 18.61 -40.45 -4.50
CA THR A 376 19.90 -41.15 -4.27
C THR A 376 19.77 -42.27 -3.23
N TRP A 377 18.96 -42.08 -2.17
CA TRP A 377 18.91 -43.01 -1.03
C TRP A 377 17.72 -43.98 -1.09
N PHE A 378 16.60 -43.56 -1.73
CA PHE A 378 15.35 -44.31 -1.72
C PHE A 378 14.82 -44.63 -3.13
N ASP A 379 15.53 -44.22 -4.18
CA ASP A 379 15.13 -44.36 -5.58
C ASP A 379 13.69 -43.78 -5.85
N TYR A 380 13.37 -42.71 -5.12
CA TYR A 380 12.06 -42.06 -5.17
C TYR A 380 12.19 -40.55 -5.33
N SER A 381 11.64 -39.98 -6.43
CA SER A 381 11.60 -38.53 -6.63
C SER A 381 10.43 -37.94 -5.83
N THR A 382 10.76 -36.97 -4.97
CA THR A 382 9.77 -36.22 -4.19
C THR A 382 9.16 -35.07 -4.99
N GLY A 383 9.83 -34.63 -6.07
CA GLY A 383 9.49 -33.41 -6.78
C GLY A 383 9.58 -32.17 -5.88
N LEU A 384 8.79 -31.14 -6.22
CA LEU A 384 8.72 -29.90 -5.45
C LEU A 384 7.74 -30.05 -4.28
N LEU A 385 8.25 -30.14 -3.04
CA LEU A 385 7.47 -30.34 -1.82
C LEU A 385 6.93 -29.03 -1.24
N ILE A 386 7.72 -27.95 -1.30
CA ILE A 386 7.40 -26.66 -0.67
C ILE A 386 7.10 -25.62 -1.74
N SER A 387 7.91 -25.61 -2.81
CA SER A 387 7.69 -24.71 -3.94
C SER A 387 6.33 -24.98 -4.61
N GLY A 388 5.60 -23.93 -4.90
CA GLY A 388 4.23 -24.06 -5.47
C GLY A 388 3.16 -24.50 -4.47
N THR A 389 3.39 -24.37 -3.16
CA THR A 389 2.36 -24.61 -2.13
C THR A 389 1.77 -23.32 -1.58
N ILE A 390 0.55 -23.42 -1.00
CA ILE A 390 -0.06 -22.30 -0.27
C ILE A 390 0.80 -21.90 0.94
N GLY A 391 1.53 -22.85 1.55
CA GLY A 391 2.43 -22.58 2.68
C GLY A 391 3.53 -21.60 2.33
N LEU A 392 4.16 -21.74 1.15
CA LEU A 392 5.18 -20.80 0.66
C LEU A 392 4.60 -19.41 0.43
N LEU A 393 3.41 -19.33 -0.15
CA LEU A 393 2.71 -18.07 -0.38
C LEU A 393 2.36 -17.37 0.95
N VAL A 394 1.87 -18.11 1.95
CA VAL A 394 1.59 -17.58 3.30
C VAL A 394 2.88 -17.10 3.96
N PHE A 395 3.98 -17.82 3.80
CA PHE A 395 5.28 -17.40 4.33
C PHE A 395 5.76 -16.08 3.68
N ALA A 396 5.61 -15.93 2.38
CA ALA A 396 5.95 -14.67 1.69
C ALA A 396 5.09 -13.50 2.18
N TYR A 397 3.79 -13.73 2.41
CA TYR A 397 2.90 -12.72 3.01
C TYR A 397 3.28 -12.39 4.45
N LEU A 398 3.68 -13.40 5.23
CA LEU A 398 4.19 -13.18 6.58
C LEU A 398 5.40 -12.22 6.53
N VAL A 399 6.37 -12.48 5.65
CA VAL A 399 7.55 -11.61 5.49
C VAL A 399 7.16 -10.18 5.11
N ARG A 400 6.16 -10.01 4.23
CA ARG A 400 5.74 -8.69 3.74
C ARG A 400 4.90 -7.93 4.77
N PHE A 401 3.87 -8.56 5.32
CA PHE A 401 2.83 -7.88 6.08
C PHE A 401 2.99 -7.96 7.61
N LEU A 402 3.99 -8.70 8.11
CA LEU A 402 4.30 -8.77 9.54
C LEU A 402 4.51 -7.39 10.15
N SER A 403 5.16 -6.48 9.44
CA SER A 403 5.43 -5.11 9.90
C SER A 403 4.15 -4.31 10.17
N VAL A 404 3.09 -4.52 9.39
CA VAL A 404 1.78 -3.86 9.57
C VAL A 404 1.14 -4.31 10.87
N ALA A 405 1.10 -5.63 11.11
CA ALA A 405 0.58 -6.19 12.36
C ALA A 405 1.44 -5.77 13.55
N LEU A 406 2.77 -5.86 13.43
CA LEU A 406 3.72 -5.55 14.48
C LEU A 406 3.63 -4.09 14.94
N ASN A 407 3.60 -3.15 14.00
CA ASN A 407 3.49 -1.72 14.33
C ASN A 407 2.16 -1.41 15.02
N THR A 408 1.07 -2.04 14.61
CA THR A 408 -0.26 -1.84 15.22
C THR A 408 -0.31 -2.41 16.64
N VAL A 409 0.25 -3.61 16.84
CA VAL A 409 0.29 -4.25 18.17
C VAL A 409 1.26 -3.51 19.11
N ASP A 410 2.45 -3.12 18.63
CA ASP A 410 3.45 -2.38 19.40
C ASP A 410 2.91 -1.01 19.85
N SER A 411 2.20 -0.30 18.98
CA SER A 411 1.52 0.95 19.32
C SER A 411 0.47 0.75 20.42
N GLY A 412 -0.31 -0.33 20.36
CA GLY A 412 -1.26 -0.68 21.41
C GLY A 412 -0.58 -1.01 22.73
N LEU A 413 0.52 -1.78 22.69
CA LEU A 413 1.29 -2.13 23.90
C LEU A 413 1.95 -0.90 24.55
N THR A 414 2.46 0.04 23.77
CA THR A 414 3.08 1.26 24.29
C THR A 414 2.08 2.18 24.99
N ALA A 415 0.80 2.12 24.65
CA ALA A 415 -0.27 2.84 25.34
C ALA A 415 -0.56 2.28 26.75
N ILE A 416 -0.17 1.04 27.06
CA ILE A 416 -0.35 0.42 28.37
C ILE A 416 0.79 0.87 29.31
N LYS A 417 0.44 1.49 30.44
CA LYS A 417 1.41 2.00 31.42
C LYS A 417 2.28 0.86 31.97
N PRO A 418 3.62 1.03 32.09
CA PRO A 418 4.51 0.01 32.65
C PRO A 418 4.15 -0.43 34.08
N SER A 419 3.57 0.46 34.89
CA SER A 419 3.14 0.18 36.25
C SER A 419 2.13 -0.98 36.37
N ILE A 420 1.37 -1.26 35.28
CA ILE A 420 0.44 -2.40 35.26
C ILE A 420 1.23 -3.71 35.24
N ASP A 421 2.32 -3.78 34.50
CA ASP A 421 3.21 -4.96 34.41
C ASP A 421 3.94 -5.17 35.74
N GLU A 422 4.40 -4.09 36.37
CA GLU A 422 5.08 -4.10 37.67
C GLU A 422 4.15 -4.59 38.76
N SER A 423 2.92 -4.08 38.82
CA SER A 423 1.89 -4.51 39.75
C SER A 423 1.53 -5.99 39.61
N ALA A 424 1.37 -6.46 38.34
CA ALA A 424 1.07 -7.86 38.09
C ALA A 424 2.22 -8.79 38.53
N ARG A 425 3.48 -8.39 38.27
CA ARG A 425 4.67 -9.14 38.71
C ARG A 425 4.80 -9.17 40.22
N SER A 426 4.49 -8.08 40.91
CA SER A 426 4.48 -8.01 42.39
C SER A 426 3.45 -8.97 43.01
N LEU A 427 2.37 -9.25 42.25
CA LEU A 427 1.36 -10.26 42.62
C LEU A 427 1.71 -11.69 42.19
N GLY A 428 2.94 -11.93 41.71
CA GLY A 428 3.43 -13.25 41.30
C GLY A 428 2.97 -13.72 39.91
N ALA A 429 2.47 -12.82 39.07
CA ALA A 429 2.07 -13.20 37.72
C ALA A 429 3.30 -13.50 36.83
N THR A 430 3.29 -14.65 36.16
CA THR A 430 4.28 -14.99 35.14
C THR A 430 4.10 -14.14 33.86
N PRO A 431 5.13 -13.95 33.05
CA PRO A 431 5.02 -13.20 31.80
C PRO A 431 3.87 -13.69 30.91
N SER A 432 3.69 -14.98 30.74
CA SER A 432 2.60 -15.57 29.96
C SER A 432 1.21 -15.23 30.52
N ARG A 433 1.08 -15.18 31.85
CA ARG A 433 -0.16 -14.79 32.55
C ARG A 433 -0.45 -13.30 32.36
N VAL A 434 0.59 -12.45 32.41
CA VAL A 434 0.46 -11.00 32.12
C VAL A 434 -0.02 -10.80 30.68
N LEU A 435 0.59 -11.48 29.71
CA LEU A 435 0.15 -11.41 28.32
C LEU A 435 -1.31 -11.84 28.17
N SER A 436 -1.64 -13.06 28.61
CA SER A 436 -2.96 -13.66 28.32
C SER A 436 -4.11 -13.03 29.10
N ARG A 437 -3.91 -12.63 30.35
CA ARG A 437 -4.98 -12.12 31.22
C ARG A 437 -5.08 -10.60 31.30
N ILE A 438 -4.00 -9.88 30.96
CA ILE A 438 -3.96 -8.42 31.07
C ILE A 438 -3.82 -7.78 29.68
N HIS A 439 -2.76 -8.10 28.95
CA HIS A 439 -2.47 -7.41 27.71
C HIS A 439 -3.45 -7.77 26.59
N LEU A 440 -3.68 -9.06 26.28
CA LEU A 440 -4.59 -9.46 25.20
C LEU A 440 -6.01 -8.90 25.36
N PRO A 441 -6.65 -8.92 26.55
CA PRO A 441 -7.96 -8.28 26.73
C PRO A 441 -7.96 -6.77 26.52
N ILE A 442 -6.91 -6.07 26.97
CA ILE A 442 -6.78 -4.61 26.77
C ILE A 442 -6.55 -4.30 25.30
N LEU A 443 -5.74 -5.11 24.62
CA LEU A 443 -5.33 -4.92 23.22
C LEU A 443 -6.37 -5.37 22.19
N ARG A 444 -7.54 -5.90 22.60
CA ARG A 444 -8.52 -6.51 21.68
C ARG A 444 -8.82 -5.65 20.45
N THR A 445 -8.94 -4.34 20.63
CA THR A 445 -9.22 -3.41 19.51
C THR A 445 -8.00 -3.30 18.57
N SER A 446 -6.79 -3.17 19.11
CA SER A 446 -5.55 -3.11 18.32
C SER A 446 -5.30 -4.43 17.58
N LEU A 447 -5.60 -5.58 18.22
CA LEU A 447 -5.48 -6.91 17.61
C LEU A 447 -6.45 -7.09 16.44
N LEU A 448 -7.72 -6.71 16.64
CA LEU A 448 -8.71 -6.74 15.55
C LEU A 448 -8.34 -5.78 14.40
N THR A 449 -7.84 -4.61 14.72
CA THR A 449 -7.37 -3.65 13.72
C THR A 449 -6.18 -4.21 12.94
N ALA A 450 -5.20 -4.80 13.62
CA ALA A 450 -4.03 -5.44 12.98
C ALA A 450 -4.47 -6.59 12.07
N LEU A 451 -5.36 -7.46 12.55
CA LEU A 451 -5.92 -8.57 11.78
C LEU A 451 -6.60 -8.09 10.50
N LEU A 452 -7.48 -7.09 10.60
CA LEU A 452 -8.23 -6.57 9.46
C LEU A 452 -7.33 -5.82 8.48
N LEU A 453 -6.34 -5.06 8.95
CA LEU A 453 -5.38 -4.39 8.06
C LEU A 453 -4.60 -5.42 7.23
N VAL A 454 -4.02 -6.44 7.86
CA VAL A 454 -3.29 -7.49 7.14
C VAL A 454 -4.21 -8.27 6.20
N PHE A 455 -5.41 -8.61 6.65
CA PHE A 455 -6.40 -9.34 5.85
C PHE A 455 -6.70 -8.61 4.53
N VAL A 456 -6.94 -7.29 4.59
CA VAL A 456 -7.25 -6.50 3.39
C VAL A 456 -6.01 -6.29 2.51
N GLU A 457 -4.83 -6.10 3.11
CA GLU A 457 -3.59 -6.00 2.33
C GLU A 457 -3.31 -7.30 1.54
N VAL A 458 -3.53 -8.46 2.14
CA VAL A 458 -3.38 -9.76 1.45
C VAL A 458 -4.41 -9.94 0.35
N LEU A 459 -5.68 -9.53 0.58
CA LEU A 459 -6.75 -9.67 -0.42
C LEU A 459 -6.47 -8.90 -1.72
N LYS A 460 -5.82 -7.76 -1.63
CA LYS A 460 -5.49 -6.92 -2.79
C LYS A 460 -4.10 -7.19 -3.37
N GLU A 461 -3.33 -8.08 -2.73
CA GLU A 461 -1.96 -8.36 -3.13
C GLU A 461 -1.92 -9.14 -4.44
N LEU A 462 -1.20 -8.59 -5.43
CA LEU A 462 -1.12 -9.15 -6.77
C LEU A 462 0.28 -9.70 -7.11
N PRO A 463 1.40 -8.92 -7.04
CA PRO A 463 2.69 -9.35 -7.57
C PRO A 463 3.28 -10.60 -6.89
N THR A 464 3.21 -10.70 -5.55
CA THR A 464 3.69 -11.89 -4.82
C THR A 464 2.84 -13.11 -5.16
N THR A 465 1.51 -12.90 -5.27
CA THR A 465 0.56 -13.97 -5.59
C THR A 465 0.79 -14.53 -6.98
N LEU A 466 0.98 -13.66 -7.99
CA LEU A 466 1.25 -14.08 -9.37
C LEU A 466 2.48 -14.99 -9.47
N ILE A 467 3.52 -14.71 -8.67
CA ILE A 467 4.78 -15.43 -8.69
C ILE A 467 4.70 -16.77 -7.95
N LEU A 468 4.09 -16.78 -6.75
CA LEU A 468 4.19 -17.89 -5.81
C LEU A 468 2.93 -18.76 -5.72
N ARG A 469 1.83 -18.40 -6.37
CA ARG A 469 0.59 -19.18 -6.31
C ARG A 469 0.78 -20.59 -6.85
N PRO A 470 0.15 -21.60 -6.22
CA PRO A 470 0.10 -22.95 -6.77
C PRO A 470 -0.65 -22.99 -8.10
N PHE A 471 -0.35 -24.02 -8.91
CA PHE A 471 -1.16 -24.33 -10.09
C PHE A 471 -2.63 -24.52 -9.70
N ASN A 472 -3.54 -24.01 -10.50
CA ASN A 472 -4.99 -24.08 -10.27
C ASN A 472 -5.49 -23.37 -9.00
N PHE A 473 -4.67 -22.52 -8.38
CA PHE A 473 -5.07 -21.68 -7.25
C PHE A 473 -5.12 -20.22 -7.68
N ASN A 474 -6.32 -19.70 -7.88
CA ASN A 474 -6.55 -18.31 -8.22
C ASN A 474 -7.17 -17.55 -7.05
N THR A 475 -6.80 -16.28 -6.92
CA THR A 475 -7.40 -15.31 -6.00
C THR A 475 -8.22 -14.28 -6.78
N LEU A 476 -9.05 -13.51 -6.07
CA LEU A 476 -9.81 -12.41 -6.68
C LEU A 476 -8.88 -11.42 -7.38
N ALA A 477 -7.73 -11.05 -6.75
CA ALA A 477 -6.76 -10.09 -7.30
C ALA A 477 -6.15 -10.60 -8.61
N VAL A 478 -5.69 -11.84 -8.63
CA VAL A 478 -5.09 -12.47 -9.82
C VAL A 478 -6.12 -12.58 -10.93
N ARG A 479 -7.32 -13.09 -10.63
CA ARG A 479 -8.37 -13.26 -11.62
C ARG A 479 -8.84 -11.94 -12.23
N THR A 480 -8.99 -10.91 -11.39
CA THR A 480 -9.30 -9.55 -11.86
C THR A 480 -8.23 -9.04 -12.83
N TYR A 481 -6.96 -9.23 -12.49
CA TYR A 481 -5.84 -8.79 -13.34
C TYR A 481 -5.78 -9.57 -14.66
N GLU A 482 -5.95 -10.90 -14.63
CA GLU A 482 -6.00 -11.74 -15.83
C GLU A 482 -7.11 -11.28 -16.79
N LEU A 483 -8.34 -11.17 -16.28
CA LEU A 483 -9.48 -10.74 -17.08
C LEU A 483 -9.32 -9.33 -17.63
N ALA A 484 -8.75 -8.40 -16.85
CA ALA A 484 -8.46 -7.05 -17.31
C ALA A 484 -7.38 -7.05 -18.41
N SER A 485 -6.34 -7.89 -18.27
CA SER A 485 -5.27 -8.02 -19.28
C SER A 485 -5.78 -8.64 -20.59
N ASP A 486 -6.80 -9.49 -20.51
CA ASP A 486 -7.49 -10.07 -21.66
C ASP A 486 -8.57 -9.12 -22.25
N GLU A 487 -8.62 -7.87 -21.80
CA GLU A 487 -9.61 -6.83 -22.18
C GLU A 487 -11.07 -7.20 -21.85
N ARG A 488 -11.29 -8.17 -20.99
CA ARG A 488 -12.61 -8.62 -20.49
C ARG A 488 -13.03 -7.80 -19.27
N LEU A 489 -13.20 -6.47 -19.45
CA LEU A 489 -13.37 -5.52 -18.36
C LEU A 489 -14.69 -5.73 -17.58
N VAL A 490 -15.77 -6.16 -18.27
CA VAL A 490 -17.07 -6.46 -17.65
C VAL A 490 -16.96 -7.66 -16.72
N ASP A 491 -16.26 -8.70 -17.15
CA ASP A 491 -16.06 -9.92 -16.35
C ASP A 491 -15.12 -9.68 -15.15
N ALA A 492 -14.13 -8.79 -15.33
CA ALA A 492 -13.23 -8.39 -14.26
C ALA A 492 -13.93 -7.56 -13.16
N ALA A 493 -15.08 -6.94 -13.47
CA ALA A 493 -15.73 -5.98 -12.58
C ALA A 493 -16.27 -6.61 -11.29
N LEU A 494 -16.85 -7.82 -11.36
CA LEU A 494 -17.43 -8.47 -10.17
C LEU A 494 -16.37 -8.84 -9.12
N PRO A 495 -15.27 -9.55 -9.46
CA PRO A 495 -14.20 -9.82 -8.50
C PRO A 495 -13.49 -8.55 -8.03
N ALA A 496 -13.35 -7.54 -8.88
CA ALA A 496 -12.79 -6.25 -8.48
C ALA A 496 -13.66 -5.52 -7.47
N LEU A 497 -14.96 -5.47 -7.70
CA LEU A 497 -15.92 -4.84 -6.80
C LEU A 497 -15.94 -5.55 -5.42
N ALA A 498 -15.83 -6.86 -5.39
CA ALA A 498 -15.68 -7.61 -4.15
C ALA A 498 -14.44 -7.17 -3.35
N ILE A 499 -13.28 -7.01 -4.02
CA ILE A 499 -12.06 -6.51 -3.38
C ILE A 499 -12.26 -5.09 -2.82
N VAL A 500 -12.87 -4.19 -3.60
CA VAL A 500 -13.12 -2.79 -3.21
C VAL A 500 -14.06 -2.70 -2.01
N ILE A 501 -15.17 -3.46 -2.01
CA ILE A 501 -16.12 -3.48 -0.89
C ILE A 501 -15.44 -3.93 0.41
N ILE A 502 -14.63 -4.98 0.33
CA ILE A 502 -13.89 -5.48 1.50
C ILE A 502 -12.81 -4.48 1.91
N GLY A 503 -12.13 -3.86 0.95
CA GLY A 503 -11.14 -2.82 1.18
C GLY A 503 -11.68 -1.58 1.90
N LEU A 504 -13.01 -1.34 1.86
CA LEU A 504 -13.64 -0.28 2.65
C LEU A 504 -13.66 -0.56 4.15
N LEU A 505 -13.57 -1.81 4.61
CA LEU A 505 -13.65 -2.15 6.04
C LEU A 505 -12.59 -1.43 6.90
N PRO A 506 -11.29 -1.47 6.58
CA PRO A 506 -10.28 -0.73 7.34
C PRO A 506 -10.50 0.78 7.28
N VAL A 507 -10.92 1.30 6.13
CA VAL A 507 -11.19 2.74 5.95
C VAL A 507 -12.30 3.19 6.91
N LEU A 508 -13.38 2.41 7.04
CA LEU A 508 -14.47 2.69 7.97
C LEU A 508 -14.02 2.61 9.43
N LEU A 509 -13.14 1.65 9.78
CA LEU A 509 -12.59 1.52 11.14
C LEU A 509 -11.69 2.69 11.51
N ILE A 510 -10.77 3.08 10.62
CA ILE A 510 -9.90 4.26 10.81
C ILE A 510 -10.77 5.51 11.00
N THR A 511 -11.81 5.65 10.19
CA THR A 511 -12.75 6.77 10.29
C THR A 511 -13.46 6.82 11.63
N LYS A 512 -13.93 5.67 12.13
CA LYS A 512 -14.59 5.55 13.45
C LYS A 512 -13.64 5.93 14.58
N SER A 513 -12.38 5.51 14.51
CA SER A 513 -11.34 5.90 15.49
C SER A 513 -11.13 7.43 15.48
N ILE A 514 -10.97 8.04 14.30
CA ILE A 514 -10.80 9.48 14.14
C ILE A 514 -12.01 10.28 14.67
N LEU A 515 -13.23 9.74 14.58
CA LEU A 515 -14.44 10.38 15.08
C LEU A 515 -14.57 10.20 16.60
N ASN A 516 -14.27 9.03 17.15
CA ASN A 516 -14.43 8.72 18.57
C ASN A 516 -13.41 9.46 19.47
N GLU A 517 -12.18 9.68 19.03
CA GLU A 517 -11.20 10.49 19.77
C GLU A 517 -11.68 11.93 20.02
N ARG A 518 -12.68 12.39 19.27
CA ARG A 518 -13.30 13.72 19.47
C ARG A 518 -14.42 13.74 20.49
N PHE A 519 -15.18 12.66 20.66
CA PHE A 519 -16.25 12.59 21.65
C PHE A 519 -15.75 12.40 23.08
N SER A 520 -14.52 11.90 23.27
CA SER A 520 -13.90 11.83 24.60
C SER A 520 -13.27 13.16 25.05
N ASN A 521 -13.16 14.15 24.14
CA ASN A 521 -12.57 15.47 24.40
C ASN A 521 -13.59 16.62 24.30
N GLU A 522 -14.88 16.37 24.11
CA GLU A 522 -15.99 17.31 24.27
C GLU A 522 -16.64 17.13 25.65
#